data_63445849c79da1ed5fb1fcbda9b182f7
#
_entry.id   63445849c79da1ed5fb1fcbda9b182f7
#
_cell.length_a   1.000
_cell.length_b   1.000
_cell.length_c   1.000
_cell.angle_alpha   90.00
_cell.angle_beta   90.00
_cell.angle_gamma   90.00
#
_symmetry.space_group_name_H-M   'P 1'
#
loop_
_entity.id
_entity.type
_entity.pdbx_description
1 polymer ?
#
loop_
_entity_poly.entity_id
_entity_poly.type
_entity_poly.pdbx_seq_one_letter_code
_entity_poly.pdbx_strand_id
1 'polypeptide(L)'
;DGMELLKKLNQNHVLPYTVVLSAYDDFSYARDCLKLGVSEFLLKSEITKDELEACLQTAKERIRNQGAAETEQSSPAREMEKVLLQCFKEPDYISRDILKQVWNTCCEIKGSYAVIIFRDTDRISNQEQLKEILPFAFQEEKRVIYWLPKSEREILVLTEMNHDNPQKLTEKIYETIASFGGSNMYVSSSETGKTVDELETLYQHSQEVLTYQLFYRHIGGLNYETMKNRINHIEAGLEAKFEKL
;
A
#
# COMPACT_ATOMS: atom_id res chain seq x y z
N ASP A 1 -2.73 29.15 20.77
CA ASP A 1 -1.81 28.32 21.55
C ASP A 1 -2.22 26.84 21.47
N GLY A 2 -1.42 25.93 22.10
CA GLY A 2 -1.70 24.48 22.05
C GLY A 2 -3.02 24.09 22.70
N MET A 3 -3.44 24.79 23.75
CA MET A 3 -4.72 24.56 24.42
C MET A 3 -5.93 24.92 23.54
N GLU A 4 -5.79 25.97 22.76
CA GLU A 4 -6.85 26.38 21.82
C GLU A 4 -6.99 25.36 20.67
N LEU A 5 -5.88 24.82 20.20
CA LEU A 5 -5.88 23.74 19.23
C LEU A 5 -6.57 22.48 19.79
N LEU A 6 -6.20 22.05 21.00
CA LEU A 6 -6.81 20.91 21.67
C LEU A 6 -8.33 21.09 21.85
N LYS A 7 -8.79 22.28 22.27
CA LYS A 7 -10.22 22.60 22.37
C LYS A 7 -10.94 22.45 21.04
N LYS A 8 -10.38 22.98 19.96
CA LYS A 8 -10.96 22.86 18.61
C LYS A 8 -11.03 21.42 18.12
N LEU A 9 -9.96 20.63 18.32
CA LEU A 9 -9.93 19.23 17.94
C LEU A 9 -10.95 18.40 18.73
N ASN A 10 -11.06 18.64 20.04
CA ASN A 10 -12.03 17.96 20.89
C ASN A 10 -13.48 18.32 20.53
N GLN A 11 -13.77 19.58 20.26
CA GLN A 11 -15.11 20.05 19.82
C GLN A 11 -15.55 19.41 18.50
N ASN A 12 -14.61 19.12 17.62
CA ASN A 12 -14.90 18.48 16.33
C ASN A 12 -14.86 16.93 16.41
N HIS A 13 -14.67 16.35 17.60
CA HIS A 13 -14.52 14.90 17.81
C HIS A 13 -13.41 14.23 16.96
N VAL A 14 -12.34 14.97 16.66
CA VAL A 14 -11.22 14.54 15.79
C VAL A 14 -9.90 14.50 16.57
N LEU A 15 -9.93 14.33 17.90
CA LEU A 15 -8.71 14.29 18.69
C LEU A 15 -8.02 12.92 18.54
N PRO A 16 -6.85 12.84 17.88
CA PRO A 16 -6.08 11.59 17.77
C PRO A 16 -5.44 11.25 19.12
N TYR A 17 -4.73 10.11 19.20
CA TYR A 17 -3.86 9.86 20.35
C TYR A 17 -2.85 11.00 20.48
N THR A 18 -3.02 11.77 21.54
CA THR A 18 -2.30 13.04 21.70
C THR A 18 -1.44 13.01 22.93
N VAL A 19 -0.15 13.32 22.75
CA VAL A 19 0.83 13.49 23.85
C VAL A 19 1.25 14.95 23.88
N VAL A 20 1.12 15.56 25.04
CA VAL A 20 1.54 16.95 25.28
C VAL A 20 2.91 16.97 25.96
N LEU A 21 3.86 17.66 25.33
CA LEU A 21 5.20 17.96 25.89
C LEU A 21 5.21 19.42 26.37
N SER A 22 5.24 19.65 27.68
CA SER A 22 5.24 21.00 28.27
C SER A 22 6.53 21.32 29.00
N ALA A 23 6.96 22.56 28.91
CA ALA A 23 8.02 23.10 29.78
C ALA A 23 7.48 23.65 31.10
N TYR A 24 6.16 23.78 31.23
CA TYR A 24 5.51 24.34 32.40
C TYR A 24 5.04 23.24 33.32
N ASP A 25 5.52 23.26 34.56
CA ASP A 25 5.09 22.40 35.65
C ASP A 25 3.89 23.03 36.38
N ASP A 26 2.74 23.08 35.69
CA ASP A 26 1.49 23.58 36.24
C ASP A 26 0.44 22.45 36.24
N PHE A 27 0.13 21.96 37.42
CA PHE A 27 -0.84 20.91 37.63
C PHE A 27 -2.23 21.26 37.07
N SER A 28 -2.61 22.54 37.12
CA SER A 28 -3.90 22.97 36.58
C SER A 28 -3.93 22.83 35.06
N TYR A 29 -2.82 23.14 34.40
CA TYR A 29 -2.66 23.01 32.95
C TYR A 29 -2.67 21.55 32.49
N ALA A 30 -1.93 20.69 33.18
CA ALA A 30 -1.92 19.24 32.91
C ALA A 30 -3.32 18.63 33.04
N ARG A 31 -4.02 18.97 34.13
CA ARG A 31 -5.40 18.51 34.38
C ARG A 31 -6.37 18.97 33.30
N ASP A 32 -6.22 20.19 32.81
CA ASP A 32 -7.11 20.73 31.77
C ASP A 32 -6.83 20.10 30.41
N CYS A 33 -5.57 19.76 30.09
CA CYS A 33 -5.21 18.94 28.93
C CYS A 33 -5.86 17.56 28.99
N LEU A 34 -5.78 16.87 30.12
CA LEU A 34 -6.38 15.54 30.32
C LEU A 34 -7.91 15.58 30.20
N LYS A 35 -8.58 16.62 30.71
CA LYS A 35 -10.03 16.81 30.51
C LYS A 35 -10.43 17.01 29.06
N LEU A 36 -9.54 17.52 28.23
CA LEU A 36 -9.74 17.68 26.79
C LEU A 36 -9.44 16.39 26.02
N GLY A 37 -9.12 15.29 26.70
CA GLY A 37 -8.90 13.99 26.06
C GLY A 37 -7.47 13.75 25.61
N VAL A 38 -6.50 14.53 26.07
CA VAL A 38 -5.08 14.27 25.84
C VAL A 38 -4.72 12.92 26.48
N SER A 39 -4.01 12.08 25.75
CA SER A 39 -3.68 10.72 26.17
C SER A 39 -2.60 10.68 27.23
N GLU A 40 -1.58 11.55 27.08
CA GLU A 40 -0.47 11.67 28.03
C GLU A 40 0.06 13.09 28.07
N PHE A 41 0.58 13.48 29.25
CA PHE A 41 1.20 14.77 29.49
C PHE A 41 2.59 14.55 30.09
N LEU A 42 3.62 15.07 29.43
CA LEU A 42 5.02 14.89 29.81
C LEU A 42 5.70 16.24 30.04
N LEU A 43 6.47 16.35 31.14
CA LEU A 43 7.26 17.54 31.44
C LEU A 43 8.64 17.46 30.76
N LYS A 44 9.00 18.48 30.00
CA LYS A 44 10.30 18.53 29.29
C LYS A 44 11.52 18.50 30.22
N SER A 45 11.35 18.99 31.45
CA SER A 45 12.41 19.05 32.47
C SER A 45 12.68 17.70 33.12
N GLU A 46 11.72 16.79 33.09
CA GLU A 46 11.78 15.52 33.83
C GLU A 46 11.83 14.29 32.93
N ILE A 47 11.46 14.45 31.64
CA ILE A 47 11.37 13.35 30.69
C ILE A 47 12.73 12.69 30.46
N THR A 48 12.78 11.40 30.70
CA THR A 48 13.90 10.54 30.35
C THR A 48 13.70 9.92 28.97
N LYS A 49 14.81 9.40 28.40
CA LYS A 49 14.73 8.68 27.12
C LYS A 49 13.81 7.46 27.24
N ASP A 50 13.91 6.72 28.33
CA ASP A 50 13.14 5.49 28.55
C ASP A 50 11.63 5.78 28.70
N GLU A 51 11.25 6.87 29.37
CA GLU A 51 9.86 7.32 29.48
C GLU A 51 9.29 7.75 28.12
N LEU A 52 10.08 8.46 27.33
CA LEU A 52 9.65 8.84 25.97
C LEU A 52 9.47 7.60 25.09
N GLU A 53 10.40 6.65 25.14
CA GLU A 53 10.29 5.39 24.41
C GLU A 53 9.07 4.58 24.86
N ALA A 54 8.80 4.47 26.15
CA ALA A 54 7.62 3.81 26.70
C ALA A 54 6.31 4.49 26.24
N CYS A 55 6.25 5.82 26.30
CA CYS A 55 5.11 6.60 25.81
C CYS A 55 4.86 6.36 24.31
N LEU A 56 5.89 6.40 23.49
CA LEU A 56 5.80 6.14 22.03
C LEU A 56 5.38 4.67 21.77
N GLN A 57 5.86 3.72 22.55
CA GLN A 57 5.46 2.32 22.42
C GLN A 57 3.98 2.14 22.77
N THR A 58 3.52 2.76 23.86
CA THR A 58 2.10 2.78 24.26
C THR A 58 1.22 3.42 23.20
N ALA A 59 1.68 4.54 22.61
CA ALA A 59 0.99 5.20 21.50
C ALA A 59 0.85 4.26 20.29
N LYS A 60 1.94 3.60 19.90
CA LYS A 60 1.98 2.63 18.80
C LYS A 60 1.04 1.45 19.05
N GLU A 61 1.01 0.91 20.27
CA GLU A 61 0.13 -0.20 20.62
C GLU A 61 -1.34 0.23 20.63
N ARG A 62 -1.67 1.42 21.15
CA ARG A 62 -3.03 1.95 21.12
C ARG A 62 -3.52 2.28 19.71
N ILE A 63 -2.68 2.89 18.87
CA ILE A 63 -3.03 3.13 17.47
C ILE A 63 -3.26 1.80 16.73
N ARG A 64 -2.41 0.78 17.01
CA ARG A 64 -2.61 -0.58 16.49
C ARG A 64 -3.90 -1.22 17.01
N ASN A 65 -4.22 -1.03 18.28
CA ASN A 65 -5.40 -1.61 18.93
C ASN A 65 -6.68 -0.78 18.64
N GLN A 66 -6.59 0.52 18.43
CA GLN A 66 -7.72 1.34 17.95
C GLN A 66 -8.04 1.05 16.48
N GLY A 67 -7.02 0.81 15.64
CA GLY A 67 -7.24 0.20 14.32
C GLY A 67 -7.83 -1.22 14.39
N ALA A 68 -7.71 -1.92 15.52
CA ALA A 68 -8.34 -3.22 15.79
C ALA A 68 -9.69 -3.11 16.53
N ALA A 69 -9.95 -2.03 17.29
CA ALA A 69 -11.18 -1.84 18.08
C ALA A 69 -12.29 -1.08 17.35
N GLU A 70 -11.98 -0.39 16.24
CA GLU A 70 -13.01 0.24 15.39
C GLU A 70 -13.67 -0.74 14.41
N THR A 71 -13.46 -2.02 14.56
CA THR A 71 -14.36 -2.99 13.91
C THR A 71 -14.16 -4.39 14.49
N GLU A 72 -14.97 -4.82 15.40
CA GLU A 72 -15.45 -6.21 15.46
C GLU A 72 -16.42 -6.52 14.28
N GLN A 73 -16.40 -5.73 13.24
CA GLN A 73 -16.88 -6.05 11.90
C GLN A 73 -15.75 -5.74 10.91
N SER A 74 -14.84 -6.70 10.73
CA SER A 74 -13.88 -6.67 9.63
C SER A 74 -14.67 -6.58 8.34
N SER A 75 -14.54 -5.46 7.60
CA SER A 75 -15.18 -5.39 6.28
C SER A 75 -14.60 -6.53 5.42
N PRO A 76 -15.42 -7.18 4.56
CA PRO A 76 -14.94 -8.24 3.67
C PRO A 76 -13.68 -7.85 2.90
N ALA A 77 -13.58 -6.58 2.48
CA ALA A 77 -12.40 -6.06 1.79
C ALA A 77 -11.12 -6.11 2.65
N ARG A 78 -11.19 -5.76 3.93
CA ARG A 78 -10.03 -5.83 4.85
C ARG A 78 -9.60 -7.26 5.13
N GLU A 79 -10.55 -8.18 5.25
CA GLU A 79 -10.22 -9.60 5.42
C GLU A 79 -9.53 -10.14 4.17
N MET A 80 -10.01 -9.76 3.00
CA MET A 80 -9.37 -10.08 1.73
C MET A 80 -7.94 -9.53 1.64
N GLU A 81 -7.72 -8.25 2.01
CA GLU A 81 -6.39 -7.62 2.01
C GLU A 81 -5.41 -8.36 2.95
N LYS A 82 -5.85 -8.74 4.16
CA LYS A 82 -5.01 -9.50 5.11
C LYS A 82 -4.57 -10.83 4.53
N VAL A 83 -5.52 -11.59 3.99
CA VAL A 83 -5.25 -12.92 3.44
C VAL A 83 -4.34 -12.81 2.21
N LEU A 84 -4.60 -11.89 1.30
CA LEU A 84 -3.76 -11.63 0.13
C LEU A 84 -2.34 -11.23 0.53
N LEU A 85 -2.21 -10.30 1.48
CA LEU A 85 -0.90 -9.85 1.94
C LEU A 85 -0.09 -10.99 2.56
N GLN A 86 -0.75 -11.87 3.32
CA GLN A 86 -0.11 -13.03 3.90
C GLN A 86 0.33 -14.04 2.82
N CYS A 87 -0.51 -14.32 1.82
CA CYS A 87 -0.16 -15.17 0.68
C CYS A 87 1.09 -14.67 -0.06
N PHE A 88 1.22 -13.36 -0.26
CA PHE A 88 2.38 -12.78 -0.96
C PHE A 88 3.64 -12.66 -0.10
N LYS A 89 3.52 -12.67 1.23
CA LYS A 89 4.66 -12.67 2.15
C LYS A 89 5.19 -14.07 2.42
N GLU A 90 4.29 -15.01 2.61
CA GLU A 90 4.57 -16.39 3.03
C GLU A 90 3.65 -17.34 2.26
N PRO A 91 4.00 -17.73 1.01
CA PRO A 91 3.11 -18.50 0.12
C PRO A 91 2.60 -19.82 0.72
N ASP A 92 3.41 -20.47 1.57
CA ASP A 92 3.06 -21.75 2.20
C ASP A 92 2.22 -21.61 3.48
N TYR A 93 1.99 -20.37 3.95
CA TYR A 93 1.31 -20.14 5.22
C TYR A 93 -0.22 -20.32 5.13
N ILE A 94 -0.81 -19.98 4.00
CA ILE A 94 -2.26 -20.08 3.78
C ILE A 94 -2.55 -21.19 2.78
N SER A 95 -3.38 -22.15 3.19
CA SER A 95 -3.80 -23.20 2.26
C SER A 95 -4.66 -22.64 1.13
N ARG A 96 -4.57 -23.26 -0.05
CA ARG A 96 -5.38 -22.88 -1.22
C ARG A 96 -6.89 -22.89 -0.94
N ASP A 97 -7.34 -23.80 -0.09
CA ASP A 97 -8.77 -23.90 0.27
C ASP A 97 -9.23 -22.69 1.09
N ILE A 98 -8.42 -22.22 2.04
CA ILE A 98 -8.71 -21.00 2.82
C ILE A 98 -8.72 -19.79 1.89
N LEU A 99 -7.74 -19.66 1.00
CA LEU A 99 -7.69 -18.57 0.04
C LEU A 99 -8.94 -18.56 -0.87
N LYS A 100 -9.35 -19.72 -1.38
CA LYS A 100 -10.59 -19.86 -2.18
C LYS A 100 -11.83 -19.51 -1.39
N GLN A 101 -11.92 -19.93 -0.14
CA GLN A 101 -13.05 -19.61 0.73
C GLN A 101 -13.14 -18.09 0.96
N VAL A 102 -12.05 -17.43 1.33
CA VAL A 102 -12.02 -15.98 1.55
C VAL A 102 -12.28 -15.22 0.25
N TRP A 103 -11.71 -15.67 -0.87
CA TRP A 103 -11.99 -15.10 -2.19
C TRP A 103 -13.48 -15.11 -2.50
N ASN A 104 -14.14 -16.26 -2.35
CA ASN A 104 -15.57 -16.41 -2.68
C ASN A 104 -16.49 -15.62 -1.74
N THR A 105 -16.08 -15.36 -0.50
CA THR A 105 -16.88 -14.67 0.52
C THR A 105 -16.59 -13.19 0.64
N CYS A 106 -15.35 -12.78 0.43
CA CYS A 106 -14.88 -11.42 0.74
C CYS A 106 -14.40 -10.64 -0.50
N CYS A 107 -14.13 -11.32 -1.64
CA CYS A 107 -13.66 -10.63 -2.83
C CYS A 107 -14.81 -9.92 -3.55
N GLU A 108 -14.64 -8.62 -3.76
CA GLU A 108 -15.63 -7.79 -4.47
C GLU A 108 -15.39 -7.77 -5.99
N ILE A 109 -14.27 -8.27 -6.48
CA ILE A 109 -13.95 -8.38 -7.90
C ILE A 109 -14.86 -9.43 -8.54
N LYS A 110 -15.63 -9.03 -9.52
CA LYS A 110 -16.59 -9.91 -10.22
C LYS A 110 -16.17 -10.26 -11.64
N GLY A 111 -15.18 -9.56 -12.17
CA GLY A 111 -14.68 -9.71 -13.53
C GLY A 111 -13.23 -10.24 -13.57
N SER A 112 -12.50 -9.77 -14.56
CA SER A 112 -11.08 -10.00 -14.63
C SER A 112 -10.32 -9.03 -13.70
N TYR A 113 -9.12 -9.41 -13.28
CA TYR A 113 -8.27 -8.60 -12.43
C TYR A 113 -6.81 -8.68 -12.88
N ALA A 114 -6.00 -7.74 -12.42
CA ALA A 114 -4.55 -7.77 -12.60
C ALA A 114 -3.83 -7.49 -11.27
N VAL A 115 -2.61 -8.00 -11.16
CA VAL A 115 -1.67 -7.68 -10.08
C VAL A 115 -0.74 -6.59 -10.57
N ILE A 116 -0.65 -5.50 -9.82
CA ILE A 116 0.24 -4.38 -10.11
C ILE A 116 1.23 -4.24 -8.94
N ILE A 117 2.50 -4.05 -9.25
CA ILE A 117 3.54 -3.82 -8.25
C ILE A 117 4.13 -2.43 -8.46
N PHE A 118 4.16 -1.67 -7.38
CA PHE A 118 4.87 -0.40 -7.28
C PHE A 118 6.15 -0.63 -6.50
N ARG A 119 7.28 -0.23 -7.05
CA ARG A 119 8.57 -0.31 -6.35
C ARG A 119 9.36 0.96 -6.53
N ASP A 120 9.77 1.55 -5.42
CA ASP A 120 10.72 2.66 -5.40
C ASP A 120 12.15 2.14 -5.21
N THR A 121 13.12 2.86 -5.77
CA THR A 121 14.54 2.56 -5.59
C THR A 121 15.00 2.75 -4.15
N ASP A 122 14.42 3.71 -3.46
CA ASP A 122 14.76 4.05 -2.08
C ASP A 122 13.65 3.62 -1.10
N ARG A 123 12.72 4.49 -0.85
CA ARG A 123 11.58 4.28 0.04
C ARG A 123 10.35 4.98 -0.53
N ILE A 124 9.22 4.31 -0.54
CA ILE A 124 7.95 4.96 -0.86
C ILE A 124 7.61 5.91 0.29
N SER A 125 7.97 7.17 0.11
CA SER A 125 7.95 8.19 1.17
C SER A 125 6.55 8.50 1.67
N ASN A 126 5.52 8.28 0.83
CA ASN A 126 4.14 8.57 1.19
C ASN A 126 3.17 7.58 0.53
N GLN A 127 2.96 6.43 1.19
CA GLN A 127 2.02 5.40 0.72
C GLN A 127 0.58 5.89 0.68
N GLU A 128 0.17 6.78 1.60
CA GLU A 128 -1.18 7.35 1.62
C GLU A 128 -1.40 8.27 0.40
N GLN A 129 -0.39 9.03 0.01
CA GLN A 129 -0.47 9.85 -1.21
C GLN A 129 -0.68 9.01 -2.46
N LEU A 130 -0.05 7.83 -2.56
CA LEU A 130 -0.29 6.91 -3.68
C LEU A 130 -1.72 6.40 -3.71
N LYS A 131 -2.34 6.12 -2.55
CA LYS A 131 -3.76 5.73 -2.47
C LYS A 131 -4.68 6.84 -2.98
N GLU A 132 -4.34 8.10 -2.71
CA GLU A 132 -5.12 9.25 -3.18
C GLU A 132 -4.94 9.51 -4.68
N ILE A 133 -3.75 9.23 -5.23
CA ILE A 133 -3.43 9.46 -6.64
C ILE A 133 -4.01 8.39 -7.56
N LEU A 134 -3.99 7.12 -7.15
CA LEU A 134 -4.40 6.00 -8.00
C LEU A 134 -5.83 6.12 -8.59
N PRO A 135 -6.86 6.60 -7.87
CA PRO A 135 -8.19 6.79 -8.45
C PRO A 135 -8.20 7.69 -9.68
N PHE A 136 -7.31 8.69 -9.75
CA PHE A 136 -7.19 9.58 -10.93
C PHE A 136 -6.68 8.83 -12.17
N ALA A 137 -5.83 7.80 -11.98
CA ALA A 137 -5.36 6.97 -13.08
C ALA A 137 -6.45 6.07 -13.64
N PHE A 138 -7.38 5.61 -12.83
CA PHE A 138 -8.42 4.67 -13.22
C PHE A 138 -9.61 5.30 -13.97
N GLN A 139 -9.82 6.61 -13.90
CA GLN A 139 -10.96 7.33 -14.54
C GLN A 139 -12.37 6.84 -14.15
N GLU A 140 -12.50 5.90 -13.25
CA GLU A 140 -13.76 5.33 -12.80
C GLU A 140 -13.91 5.50 -11.29
N GLU A 141 -15.05 6.03 -10.86
CA GLU A 141 -15.30 6.34 -9.44
C GLU A 141 -15.48 5.11 -8.54
N LYS A 142 -15.67 3.91 -9.11
CA LYS A 142 -15.99 2.69 -8.36
C LYS A 142 -15.25 1.45 -8.86
N ARG A 143 -13.93 1.51 -8.86
CA ARG A 143 -13.12 0.33 -9.15
C ARG A 143 -12.75 -0.39 -7.86
N VAL A 144 -12.89 -1.71 -7.84
CA VAL A 144 -12.40 -2.52 -6.73
C VAL A 144 -10.88 -2.55 -6.75
N ILE A 145 -10.28 -2.12 -5.65
CA ILE A 145 -8.82 -2.06 -5.46
C ILE A 145 -8.49 -2.61 -4.09
N TYR A 146 -7.64 -3.64 -4.04
CA TYR A 146 -7.03 -4.13 -2.81
C TYR A 146 -5.60 -3.60 -2.71
N TRP A 147 -5.31 -2.91 -1.62
CA TRP A 147 -4.04 -2.24 -1.37
C TRP A 147 -3.20 -3.05 -0.38
N LEU A 148 -2.06 -3.56 -0.81
CA LEU A 148 -1.25 -4.54 -0.09
C LEU A 148 0.18 -4.02 0.11
N PRO A 149 0.46 -3.26 1.18
CA PRO A 149 1.80 -2.77 1.48
C PRO A 149 2.70 -3.93 1.93
N LYS A 150 3.54 -4.42 1.03
CA LYS A 150 4.41 -5.57 1.29
C LYS A 150 5.66 -5.16 2.08
N SER A 151 6.23 -3.99 1.77
CA SER A 151 7.40 -3.44 2.44
C SER A 151 7.42 -1.91 2.35
N GLU A 152 8.44 -1.27 2.91
CA GLU A 152 8.65 0.18 2.76
C GLU A 152 8.93 0.60 1.32
N ARG A 153 9.34 -0.33 0.46
CA ARG A 153 9.73 -0.08 -0.94
C ARG A 153 8.78 -0.70 -1.96
N GLU A 154 7.84 -1.53 -1.52
CA GLU A 154 7.01 -2.33 -2.42
C GLU A 154 5.57 -2.36 -1.96
N ILE A 155 4.69 -1.98 -2.85
CA ILE A 155 3.24 -2.05 -2.68
C ILE A 155 2.68 -2.89 -3.83
N LEU A 156 1.84 -3.85 -3.47
CA LEU A 156 1.05 -4.59 -4.43
C LEU A 156 -0.36 -4.04 -4.47
N VAL A 157 -0.93 -4.01 -5.64
CA VAL A 157 -2.33 -3.67 -5.86
C VAL A 157 -2.98 -4.77 -6.68
N LEU A 158 -4.06 -5.32 -6.15
CA LEU A 158 -4.96 -6.17 -6.91
C LEU A 158 -6.14 -5.31 -7.36
N THR A 159 -6.36 -5.20 -8.65
CA THR A 159 -7.42 -4.32 -9.18
C THR A 159 -8.28 -5.02 -10.23
N GLU A 160 -9.58 -4.73 -10.19
CA GLU A 160 -10.51 -5.16 -11.23
C GLU A 160 -10.18 -4.52 -12.58
N MET A 161 -10.34 -5.28 -13.66
CA MET A 161 -10.02 -4.86 -15.03
C MET A 161 -11.28 -4.79 -15.88
N ASN A 162 -11.97 -3.66 -15.87
CA ASN A 162 -13.22 -3.42 -16.59
C ASN A 162 -12.99 -3.16 -18.08
N HIS A 163 -12.62 -4.17 -18.86
CA HIS A 163 -12.28 -4.06 -20.28
C HIS A 163 -11.05 -3.20 -20.63
N ASP A 164 -10.27 -2.80 -19.64
CA ASP A 164 -9.04 -2.04 -19.85
C ASP A 164 -7.93 -2.91 -20.47
N ASN A 165 -7.11 -2.27 -21.28
CA ASN A 165 -5.85 -2.87 -21.69
C ASN A 165 -4.82 -2.72 -20.56
N PRO A 166 -4.27 -3.83 -20.00
CA PRO A 166 -3.36 -3.78 -18.86
C PRO A 166 -2.13 -2.90 -19.10
N GLN A 167 -1.55 -2.92 -20.31
CA GLN A 167 -0.40 -2.09 -20.64
C GLN A 167 -0.75 -0.59 -20.58
N LYS A 168 -1.85 -0.18 -21.21
CA LYS A 168 -2.28 1.22 -21.21
C LYS A 168 -2.62 1.71 -19.79
N LEU A 169 -3.25 0.85 -18.98
CA LEU A 169 -3.53 1.18 -17.58
C LEU A 169 -2.25 1.36 -16.80
N THR A 170 -1.27 0.46 -16.96
CA THR A 170 0.02 0.54 -16.26
C THR A 170 0.82 1.78 -16.64
N GLU A 171 0.86 2.13 -17.92
CA GLU A 171 1.47 3.36 -18.43
C GLU A 171 0.80 4.61 -17.84
N LYS A 172 -0.52 4.64 -17.85
CA LYS A 172 -1.30 5.76 -17.30
C LYS A 172 -1.12 5.92 -15.80
N ILE A 173 -1.08 4.81 -15.04
CA ILE A 173 -0.76 4.83 -13.62
C ILE A 173 0.61 5.48 -13.39
N TYR A 174 1.62 5.03 -14.14
CA TYR A 174 2.97 5.60 -14.05
C TYR A 174 2.99 7.09 -14.37
N GLU A 175 2.38 7.51 -15.49
CA GLU A 175 2.30 8.92 -15.89
C GLU A 175 1.60 9.77 -14.82
N THR A 176 0.53 9.25 -14.22
CA THR A 176 -0.17 9.92 -13.14
C THR A 176 0.73 10.10 -11.93
N ILE A 177 1.41 9.05 -11.47
CA ILE A 177 2.35 9.12 -10.33
C ILE A 177 3.50 10.08 -10.63
N ALA A 178 4.07 10.04 -11.84
CA ALA A 178 5.15 10.92 -12.26
C ALA A 178 4.73 12.40 -12.25
N SER A 179 3.49 12.71 -12.62
CA SER A 179 2.94 14.08 -12.58
C SER A 179 2.85 14.66 -11.17
N PHE A 180 2.78 13.80 -10.14
CA PHE A 180 2.80 14.19 -8.72
C PHE A 180 4.20 14.12 -8.08
N GLY A 181 5.26 13.98 -8.89
CA GLY A 181 6.65 14.00 -8.42
C GLY A 181 7.27 12.62 -8.12
N GLY A 182 6.56 11.53 -8.38
CA GLY A 182 7.04 10.15 -8.18
C GLY A 182 7.89 9.60 -9.35
N SER A 183 8.96 10.28 -9.73
CA SER A 183 9.72 9.98 -10.96
C SER A 183 10.62 8.73 -10.90
N ASN A 184 10.90 8.19 -9.71
CA ASN A 184 11.84 7.07 -9.53
C ASN A 184 11.14 5.73 -9.25
N MET A 185 9.87 5.63 -9.57
CA MET A 185 9.06 4.46 -9.30
C MET A 185 8.99 3.52 -10.50
N TYR A 186 9.16 2.23 -10.24
CA TYR A 186 8.85 1.17 -11.19
C TYR A 186 7.41 0.73 -11.00
N VAL A 187 6.67 0.61 -12.08
CA VAL A 187 5.30 0.12 -12.09
C VAL A 187 5.22 -1.07 -13.02
N SER A 188 5.03 -2.24 -12.47
CA SER A 188 4.90 -3.49 -13.22
C SER A 188 3.49 -4.05 -13.08
N SER A 189 2.99 -4.73 -14.09
CA SER A 189 1.71 -5.44 -14.01
C SER A 189 1.73 -6.79 -14.70
N SER A 190 0.88 -7.69 -14.21
CA SER A 190 0.56 -8.94 -14.87
C SER A 190 -0.37 -8.73 -16.07
N GLU A 191 -0.59 -9.80 -16.84
CA GLU A 191 -1.79 -9.95 -17.64
C GLU A 191 -3.04 -10.06 -16.76
N THR A 192 -4.21 -10.26 -17.36
CA THR A 192 -5.47 -10.40 -16.62
C THR A 192 -5.77 -11.84 -16.26
N GLY A 193 -6.18 -12.07 -15.01
CA GLY A 193 -6.75 -13.33 -14.53
C GLY A 193 -8.23 -13.21 -14.19
N LYS A 194 -8.88 -14.33 -13.95
CA LYS A 194 -10.31 -14.40 -13.61
C LYS A 194 -10.60 -15.22 -12.35
N THR A 195 -9.69 -16.10 -12.00
CA THR A 195 -9.85 -17.04 -10.89
C THR A 195 -8.74 -16.87 -9.87
N VAL A 196 -9.03 -17.20 -8.62
CA VAL A 196 -8.03 -17.14 -7.55
C VAL A 196 -6.87 -18.10 -7.77
N ASP A 197 -7.05 -19.16 -8.54
CA ASP A 197 -5.98 -20.13 -8.86
C ASP A 197 -4.88 -19.51 -9.73
N GLU A 198 -5.18 -18.44 -10.46
CA GLU A 198 -4.23 -17.70 -11.30
C GLU A 198 -3.41 -16.67 -10.51
N LEU A 199 -3.82 -16.33 -9.28
CA LEU A 199 -3.28 -15.22 -8.50
C LEU A 199 -1.76 -15.33 -8.31
N GLU A 200 -1.25 -16.51 -7.96
CA GLU A 200 0.18 -16.75 -7.76
C GLU A 200 0.97 -16.54 -9.05
N THR A 201 0.46 -17.08 -10.16
CA THR A 201 1.08 -16.92 -11.49
C THR A 201 1.12 -15.45 -11.90
N LEU A 202 0.02 -14.73 -11.74
CA LEU A 202 -0.05 -13.30 -12.07
C LEU A 202 0.91 -12.48 -11.22
N TYR A 203 1.04 -12.81 -9.94
CA TYR A 203 2.02 -12.18 -9.07
C TYR A 203 3.45 -12.44 -9.55
N GLN A 204 3.80 -13.69 -9.88
CA GLN A 204 5.11 -14.05 -10.41
C GLN A 204 5.40 -13.31 -11.71
N HIS A 205 4.46 -13.22 -12.64
CA HIS A 205 4.60 -12.46 -13.88
C HIS A 205 4.84 -10.97 -13.63
N SER A 206 4.16 -10.36 -12.67
CA SER A 206 4.45 -8.97 -12.28
C SER A 206 5.86 -8.81 -11.69
N GLN A 207 6.35 -9.79 -10.93
CA GLN A 207 7.71 -9.80 -10.39
C GLN A 207 8.77 -9.98 -11.49
N GLU A 208 8.50 -10.77 -12.51
CA GLU A 208 9.38 -10.91 -13.68
C GLU A 208 9.50 -9.58 -14.42
N VAL A 209 8.39 -8.88 -14.64
CA VAL A 209 8.40 -7.53 -15.23
C VAL A 209 9.22 -6.56 -14.41
N LEU A 210 9.03 -6.57 -13.09
CA LEU A 210 9.79 -5.72 -12.18
C LEU A 210 11.29 -6.02 -12.25
N THR A 211 11.65 -7.31 -12.27
CA THR A 211 13.04 -7.75 -12.41
C THR A 211 13.64 -7.28 -13.73
N TYR A 212 12.92 -7.41 -14.84
CA TYR A 212 13.31 -6.89 -16.14
C TYR A 212 13.54 -5.38 -16.10
N GLN A 213 12.60 -4.63 -15.54
CA GLN A 213 12.69 -3.17 -15.41
C GLN A 213 13.94 -2.75 -14.60
N LEU A 214 14.20 -3.41 -13.48
CA LEU A 214 15.36 -3.17 -12.62
C LEU A 214 16.68 -3.47 -13.35
N PHE A 215 16.73 -4.60 -14.06
CA PHE A 215 17.94 -5.01 -14.80
C PHE A 215 18.25 -4.05 -15.95
N TYR A 216 17.27 -3.67 -16.76
CA TYR A 216 17.43 -2.77 -17.87
C TYR A 216 17.29 -1.28 -17.49
N ARG A 217 17.10 -0.98 -16.21
CA ARG A 217 16.83 0.38 -15.70
C ARG A 217 15.70 1.10 -16.46
N HIS A 218 14.69 0.34 -16.84
CA HIS A 218 13.51 0.86 -17.54
C HIS A 218 12.52 1.43 -16.54
N ILE A 219 12.67 2.71 -16.20
CA ILE A 219 11.72 3.43 -15.35
C ILE A 219 10.46 3.72 -16.18
N GLY A 220 9.29 3.36 -15.64
CA GLY A 220 8.01 3.53 -16.35
C GLY A 220 6.99 2.47 -15.95
N GLY A 221 5.87 2.47 -16.67
CA GLY A 221 4.86 1.43 -16.59
C GLY A 221 5.11 0.33 -17.61
N LEU A 222 5.22 -0.93 -17.18
CA LEU A 222 5.41 -2.07 -18.08
C LEU A 222 4.52 -3.24 -17.68
N ASN A 223 3.87 -3.85 -18.68
CA ASN A 223 3.03 -5.03 -18.52
C ASN A 223 3.77 -6.30 -18.96
N TYR A 224 3.38 -7.47 -18.41
CA TYR A 224 3.98 -8.76 -18.70
C TYR A 224 3.97 -9.13 -20.18
N GLU A 225 2.84 -9.00 -20.86
CA GLU A 225 2.73 -9.34 -22.28
C GLU A 225 3.65 -8.46 -23.15
N THR A 226 3.73 -7.18 -22.82
CA THR A 226 4.61 -6.25 -23.53
C THR A 226 6.09 -6.58 -23.29
N MET A 227 6.47 -6.93 -22.07
CA MET A 227 7.82 -7.38 -21.74
C MET A 227 8.16 -8.65 -22.53
N LYS A 228 7.30 -9.64 -22.51
CA LYS A 228 7.49 -10.92 -23.22
C LYS A 228 7.68 -10.72 -24.72
N ASN A 229 6.89 -9.86 -25.33
CA ASN A 229 7.04 -9.51 -26.75
C ASN A 229 8.37 -8.85 -27.03
N ARG A 230 8.87 -7.95 -26.15
CA ARG A 230 10.20 -7.34 -26.28
C ARG A 230 11.32 -8.37 -26.19
N ILE A 231 11.25 -9.32 -25.27
CA ILE A 231 12.23 -10.40 -25.13
C ILE A 231 12.26 -11.27 -26.38
N ASN A 232 11.11 -11.72 -26.86
CA ASN A 232 11.00 -12.55 -28.07
C ASN A 232 11.59 -11.82 -29.31
N HIS A 233 11.39 -10.51 -29.44
CA HIS A 233 12.01 -9.73 -30.51
C HIS A 233 13.53 -9.65 -30.41
N ILE A 234 14.07 -9.56 -29.20
CA ILE A 234 15.51 -9.53 -28.96
C ILE A 234 16.11 -10.89 -29.31
N GLU A 235 15.50 -11.99 -28.88
CA GLU A 235 15.94 -13.37 -29.16
C GLU A 235 15.91 -13.65 -30.66
N ALA A 236 14.82 -13.37 -31.35
CA ALA A 236 14.72 -13.54 -32.80
C ALA A 236 15.76 -12.69 -33.57
N GLY A 237 16.05 -11.47 -33.09
CA GLY A 237 17.10 -10.63 -33.66
C GLY A 237 18.50 -11.14 -33.44
N LEU A 238 18.76 -11.85 -32.32
CA LEU A 238 20.03 -12.53 -32.07
C LEU A 238 20.20 -13.76 -32.94
N GLU A 239 19.19 -14.65 -33.01
CA GLU A 239 19.19 -15.83 -33.87
C GLU A 239 19.48 -15.47 -35.33
N ALA A 240 18.77 -14.45 -35.86
CA ALA A 240 19.00 -13.98 -37.24
C ALA A 240 20.41 -13.40 -37.49
N LYS A 241 21.12 -12.98 -36.44
CA LYS A 241 22.53 -12.54 -36.55
C LYS A 241 23.49 -13.72 -36.50
N PHE A 242 23.20 -14.76 -35.70
CA PHE A 242 24.02 -15.97 -35.63
C PHE A 242 23.92 -16.84 -36.89
N GLU A 243 22.75 -16.87 -37.56
CA GLU A 243 22.58 -17.59 -38.82
C GLU A 243 23.35 -16.94 -40.02
N LYS A 244 23.81 -15.70 -39.85
CA LYS A 244 24.58 -14.96 -40.89
C LYS A 244 26.08 -14.98 -40.65
N LEU A 245 26.55 -15.64 -39.60
CA LEU A 245 27.96 -15.85 -39.28
C LEU A 245 28.41 -17.27 -39.70
#